data_47908670f7d07b45677e5c5c4afd43db
#
_entry.id   47908670f7d07b45677e5c5c4afd43db
#
_cell.length_a   1.000
_cell.length_b   1.000
_cell.length_c   1.000
_cell.angle_alpha   90.00
_cell.angle_beta   90.00
_cell.angle_gamma   90.00
#
_symmetry.space_group_name_H-M   'P 1'
#
loop_
_entity.id
_entity.type
_entity.pdbx_description
1 polymer ?
#
loop_
_entity_poly.entity_id
_entity_poly.type
_entity_poly.pdbx_seq_one_letter_code
_entity_poly.pdbx_strand_id
1 'polypeptide(L)'
;MKNTPVEKLLNRTKGDQVIWGVVIVLSFISLMAVYSSTGSLAYRMDKNASYYLVKQLMVLALGVLIIYWVHKINYTKFSRIALLLYALSVPLLIYTLFFGTKLNEGSRWIRLPVINLTFQTSDLAKLALFMLLARILSVKQAEIKDLKKGFFPVLIPVIITCILIAPANMSTALMLGFTCSILFFIGRVKVKHILMLALGGIVGAVLLFFVSKVTGFGRAATWQQRIEDFAGGKKKDDKKGSTVYQVQQAKIAIANGGFAGRGPGNSKQRNFLPHPYSDFIYSIIIEEYGLVGGAVIIFLYLLFLWRSILIFRRCPYAFGAFLAVGLSITLVFQAMLNMAVNVHLVPVTGLTLPMVSMGGSSIWFTSIAIGIVLSVSRYVDEMEGKKKAEAAKVAVVYADEEETDEEEVDE
;
A
#
# COMPACT_ATOMS: atom_id res chain seq x y z
N MET A 1 7.33 -26.98 30.11
CA MET A 1 6.78 -25.61 30.27
C MET A 1 5.53 -25.49 29.40
N LYS A 2 4.36 -25.18 29.99
CA LYS A 2 3.11 -25.00 29.23
C LYS A 2 3.24 -23.70 28.42
N ASN A 3 3.25 -23.82 27.08
CA ASN A 3 3.26 -22.65 26.20
C ASN A 3 2.10 -21.71 26.57
N THR A 4 2.40 -20.47 26.81
CA THR A 4 1.39 -19.43 27.07
C THR A 4 0.44 -19.31 25.86
N PRO A 5 -0.81 -18.85 26.05
CA PRO A 5 -1.74 -18.62 24.92
C PRO A 5 -1.12 -17.74 23.83
N VAL A 6 -0.26 -16.79 24.20
CA VAL A 6 0.47 -15.89 23.31
C VAL A 6 1.51 -16.67 22.48
N GLU A 7 2.30 -17.57 23.10
CA GLU A 7 3.24 -18.42 22.38
C GLU A 7 2.55 -19.38 21.42
N LYS A 8 1.39 -19.93 21.81
CA LYS A 8 0.59 -20.76 20.89
C LYS A 8 0.06 -19.98 19.70
N LEU A 9 -0.30 -18.70 19.89
CA LEU A 9 -0.74 -17.81 18.82
C LEU A 9 0.43 -17.44 17.91
N LEU A 10 1.59 -17.09 18.47
CA LEU A 10 2.83 -16.79 17.75
C LEU A 10 3.32 -17.98 16.93
N ASN A 11 3.24 -19.21 17.46
CA ASN A 11 3.59 -20.43 16.73
C ASN A 11 2.61 -20.78 15.59
N ARG A 12 1.37 -20.23 15.63
CA ARG A 12 0.38 -20.36 14.54
C ARG A 12 0.51 -19.29 13.47
N THR A 13 1.05 -18.12 13.81
CA THR A 13 1.36 -17.03 12.86
C THR A 13 2.77 -17.22 12.33
N LYS A 14 2.93 -18.13 11.34
CA LYS A 14 4.18 -18.32 10.62
C LYS A 14 4.50 -17.10 9.75
N GLY A 15 5.78 -16.88 9.43
CA GLY A 15 6.29 -15.74 8.69
C GLY A 15 6.81 -14.64 9.61
N ASP A 16 7.15 -13.50 9.04
CA ASP A 16 7.85 -12.41 9.73
C ASP A 16 7.03 -11.80 10.87
N GLN A 17 7.46 -12.05 12.12
CA GLN A 17 6.78 -11.56 13.33
C GLN A 17 6.79 -10.04 13.44
N VAL A 18 7.83 -9.37 12.89
CA VAL A 18 7.92 -7.90 12.92
C VAL A 18 6.83 -7.29 12.04
N ILE A 19 6.57 -7.87 10.87
CA ILE A 19 5.47 -7.41 9.99
C ILE A 19 4.12 -7.58 10.70
N TRP A 20 3.89 -8.69 11.39
CA TRP A 20 2.69 -8.88 12.21
C TRP A 20 2.58 -7.80 13.30
N GLY A 21 3.69 -7.49 14.00
CA GLY A 21 3.73 -6.42 15.00
C GLY A 21 3.39 -5.05 14.40
N VAL A 22 3.96 -4.70 13.25
CA VAL A 22 3.65 -3.45 12.54
C VAL A 22 2.16 -3.36 12.19
N VAL A 23 1.55 -4.43 11.68
CA VAL A 23 0.12 -4.47 11.34
C VAL A 23 -0.75 -4.24 12.58
N ILE A 24 -0.44 -4.88 13.70
CA ILE A 24 -1.20 -4.74 14.95
C ILE A 24 -1.09 -3.30 15.47
N VAL A 25 0.11 -2.73 15.49
CA VAL A 25 0.34 -1.36 15.97
C VAL A 25 -0.36 -0.34 15.05
N LEU A 26 -0.24 -0.45 13.73
CA LEU A 26 -0.94 0.42 12.79
C LEU A 26 -2.47 0.31 12.93
N SER A 27 -2.99 -0.90 13.14
CA SER A 27 -4.44 -1.11 13.38
C SER A 27 -4.91 -0.45 14.67
N PHE A 28 -4.11 -0.50 15.74
CA PHE A 28 -4.42 0.19 16.99
C PHE A 28 -4.40 1.72 16.81
N ILE A 29 -3.37 2.27 16.17
CA ILE A 29 -3.28 3.70 15.83
C ILE A 29 -4.50 4.12 14.98
N SER A 30 -4.89 3.28 14.02
CA SER A 30 -6.07 3.53 13.19
C SER A 30 -7.35 3.67 14.03
N LEU A 31 -7.59 2.77 14.98
CA LEU A 31 -8.78 2.84 15.83
C LEU A 31 -8.80 4.14 16.65
N MET A 32 -7.68 4.52 17.26
CA MET A 32 -7.57 5.75 18.06
C MET A 32 -7.77 6.99 17.19
N ALA A 33 -7.08 7.08 16.04
CA ALA A 33 -7.14 8.23 15.15
C ALA A 33 -8.52 8.39 14.48
N VAL A 34 -9.15 7.28 14.06
CA VAL A 34 -10.49 7.32 13.45
C VAL A 34 -11.54 7.69 14.49
N TYR A 35 -11.48 7.14 15.70
CA TYR A 35 -12.40 7.53 16.77
C TYR A 35 -12.33 9.03 17.06
N SER A 36 -11.13 9.56 17.19
CA SER A 36 -10.94 10.99 17.42
C SER A 36 -11.42 11.85 16.24
N SER A 37 -11.05 11.47 15.01
CA SER A 37 -11.31 12.28 13.81
C SER A 37 -12.74 12.23 13.30
N THR A 38 -13.59 11.28 13.75
CA THR A 38 -14.96 11.10 13.25
C THR A 38 -16.03 11.88 14.03
N GLY A 39 -15.67 12.60 15.09
CA GLY A 39 -16.64 13.35 15.90
C GLY A 39 -17.52 14.34 15.10
N SER A 40 -16.91 15.12 14.19
CA SER A 40 -17.64 16.06 13.33
C SER A 40 -18.52 15.35 12.27
N LEU A 41 -18.09 14.18 11.80
CA LEU A 41 -18.87 13.34 10.89
C LEU A 41 -20.08 12.74 11.61
N ALA A 42 -19.88 12.27 12.83
CA ALA A 42 -20.91 11.70 13.68
C ALA A 42 -22.04 12.73 13.92
N TYR A 43 -21.67 13.95 14.27
CA TYR A 43 -22.63 15.05 14.46
C TYR A 43 -23.43 15.37 13.18
N ARG A 44 -22.73 15.46 12.02
CA ARG A 44 -23.40 15.77 10.73
C ARG A 44 -24.34 14.66 10.24
N MET A 45 -24.08 13.41 10.61
CA MET A 45 -24.86 12.25 10.17
C MET A 45 -25.84 11.75 11.23
N ASP A 46 -26.03 12.51 12.30
CA ASP A 46 -26.88 12.16 13.45
C ASP A 46 -26.58 10.76 14.01
N LYS A 47 -25.25 10.46 14.16
CA LYS A 47 -24.72 9.20 14.66
C LYS A 47 -23.72 9.44 15.78
N ASN A 48 -23.55 8.46 16.65
CA ASN A 48 -22.52 8.52 17.69
C ASN A 48 -21.12 8.21 17.09
N ALA A 49 -20.08 8.83 17.66
CA ALA A 49 -18.68 8.52 17.28
C ALA A 49 -18.36 7.02 17.46
N SER A 50 -18.98 6.36 18.45
CA SER A 50 -18.86 4.92 18.69
C SER A 50 -19.31 4.06 17.49
N TYR A 51 -20.28 4.52 16.70
CA TYR A 51 -20.70 3.83 15.48
C TYR A 51 -19.54 3.70 14.48
N TYR A 52 -18.78 4.80 14.27
CA TYR A 52 -17.64 4.80 13.35
C TYR A 52 -16.46 3.99 13.91
N LEU A 53 -16.25 4.00 15.23
CA LEU A 53 -15.26 3.15 15.89
C LEU A 53 -15.57 1.67 15.68
N VAL A 54 -16.80 1.23 15.93
CA VAL A 54 -17.22 -0.17 15.73
C VAL A 54 -17.11 -0.55 14.26
N LYS A 55 -17.51 0.32 13.35
CA LYS A 55 -17.36 0.10 11.90
C LYS A 55 -15.89 -0.07 11.50
N GLN A 56 -14.99 0.79 12.00
CA GLN A 56 -13.54 0.69 11.73
C GLN A 56 -12.96 -0.59 12.33
N LEU A 57 -13.37 -0.95 13.57
CA LEU A 57 -12.96 -2.19 14.22
C LEU A 57 -13.35 -3.41 13.39
N MET A 58 -14.59 -3.47 12.88
CA MET A 58 -15.04 -4.58 12.03
C MET A 58 -14.24 -4.66 10.73
N VAL A 59 -13.97 -3.52 10.09
CA VAL A 59 -13.18 -3.47 8.84
C VAL A 59 -11.75 -3.93 9.09
N LEU A 60 -11.12 -3.50 10.18
CA LEU A 60 -9.76 -3.90 10.56
C LEU A 60 -9.70 -5.37 11.01
N ALA A 61 -10.67 -5.85 11.81
CA ALA A 61 -10.75 -7.24 12.23
C ALA A 61 -10.87 -8.17 11.01
N LEU A 62 -11.74 -7.82 10.05
CA LEU A 62 -11.83 -8.53 8.78
C LEU A 62 -10.52 -8.43 7.99
N GLY A 63 -9.87 -7.27 7.98
CA GLY A 63 -8.56 -7.08 7.36
C GLY A 63 -7.48 -8.02 7.95
N VAL A 64 -7.38 -8.09 9.27
CA VAL A 64 -6.46 -9.02 9.97
C VAL A 64 -6.81 -10.49 9.68
N LEU A 65 -8.10 -10.82 9.63
CA LEU A 65 -8.57 -12.14 9.23
C LEU A 65 -8.16 -12.48 7.79
N ILE A 66 -8.28 -11.53 6.86
CA ILE A 66 -7.81 -11.67 5.47
C ILE A 66 -6.30 -11.91 5.45
N ILE A 67 -5.50 -11.14 6.19
CA ILE A 67 -4.04 -11.36 6.30
C ILE A 67 -3.78 -12.79 6.76
N TYR A 68 -4.49 -13.24 7.82
CA TYR A 68 -4.33 -14.58 8.39
C TYR A 68 -4.68 -15.70 7.41
N TRP A 69 -5.71 -15.55 6.58
CA TRP A 69 -6.04 -16.55 5.56
C TRP A 69 -5.09 -16.51 4.37
N VAL A 70 -4.76 -15.32 3.88
CA VAL A 70 -3.90 -15.14 2.71
C VAL A 70 -2.47 -15.61 2.99
N HIS A 71 -1.92 -15.38 4.20
CA HIS A 71 -0.56 -15.81 4.53
C HIS A 71 -0.42 -17.35 4.57
N LYS A 72 -1.52 -18.09 4.77
CA LYS A 72 -1.52 -19.57 4.73
C LYS A 72 -1.48 -20.14 3.32
N ILE A 73 -1.88 -19.35 2.31
CA ILE A 73 -1.85 -19.76 0.92
C ILE A 73 -0.39 -19.79 0.45
N ASN A 74 0.02 -20.84 -0.27
CA ASN A 74 1.34 -20.86 -0.88
C ASN A 74 1.43 -19.77 -1.95
N TYR A 75 2.45 -18.90 -1.85
CA TYR A 75 2.61 -17.75 -2.73
C TYR A 75 2.73 -18.13 -4.22
N THR A 76 3.19 -19.33 -4.56
CA THR A 76 3.25 -19.80 -5.95
C THR A 76 1.88 -19.85 -6.64
N LYS A 77 0.78 -20.04 -5.87
CA LYS A 77 -0.57 -19.98 -6.40
C LYS A 77 -0.93 -18.60 -6.92
N PHE A 78 -0.39 -17.54 -6.31
CA PHE A 78 -0.61 -16.17 -6.76
C PHE A 78 -0.05 -15.91 -8.15
N SER A 79 1.03 -16.62 -8.57
CA SER A 79 1.52 -16.55 -9.96
C SER A 79 0.49 -17.04 -10.97
N ARG A 80 -0.25 -18.11 -10.64
CA ARG A 80 -1.29 -18.65 -11.55
C ARG A 80 -2.50 -17.72 -11.65
N ILE A 81 -2.88 -17.13 -10.52
CA ILE A 81 -4.05 -16.25 -10.42
C ILE A 81 -3.76 -14.85 -10.96
N ALA A 82 -2.49 -14.42 -11.01
CA ALA A 82 -2.10 -13.06 -11.37
C ALA A 82 -2.66 -12.61 -12.74
N LEU A 83 -2.58 -13.46 -13.76
CA LEU A 83 -3.08 -13.14 -15.09
C LEU A 83 -4.60 -13.02 -15.11
N LEU A 84 -5.30 -13.95 -14.46
CA LEU A 84 -6.76 -13.94 -14.35
C LEU A 84 -7.25 -12.70 -13.60
N LEU A 85 -6.60 -12.39 -12.46
CA LEU A 85 -6.96 -11.23 -11.64
C LEU A 85 -6.74 -9.92 -12.42
N TYR A 86 -5.65 -9.83 -13.18
CA TYR A 86 -5.37 -8.69 -14.04
C TYR A 86 -6.38 -8.57 -15.19
N ALA A 87 -6.66 -9.68 -15.88
CA ALA A 87 -7.66 -9.73 -16.94
C ALA A 87 -9.06 -9.31 -16.44
N LEU A 88 -9.42 -9.66 -15.20
CA LEU A 88 -10.66 -9.23 -14.57
C LEU A 88 -10.62 -7.73 -14.17
N SER A 89 -9.47 -7.24 -13.73
CA SER A 89 -9.35 -5.85 -13.26
C SER A 89 -9.51 -4.82 -14.39
N VAL A 90 -9.07 -5.15 -15.62
CA VAL A 90 -9.17 -4.24 -16.77
C VAL A 90 -10.63 -3.92 -17.14
N PRO A 91 -11.53 -4.89 -17.37
CA PRO A 91 -12.95 -4.61 -17.61
C PRO A 91 -13.62 -3.86 -16.45
N LEU A 92 -13.26 -4.19 -15.21
CA LEU A 92 -13.78 -3.49 -14.03
C LEU A 92 -13.34 -2.02 -13.99
N LEU A 93 -12.10 -1.71 -14.39
CA LEU A 93 -11.65 -0.32 -14.52
C LEU A 93 -12.40 0.41 -15.63
N ILE A 94 -12.59 -0.22 -16.78
CA ILE A 94 -13.37 0.34 -17.89
C ILE A 94 -14.82 0.60 -17.43
N TYR A 95 -15.45 -0.39 -16.82
CA TYR A 95 -16.80 -0.23 -16.28
C TYR A 95 -16.89 0.95 -15.27
N THR A 96 -15.92 1.04 -14.36
CA THR A 96 -15.90 2.11 -13.34
C THR A 96 -15.70 3.49 -13.97
N LEU A 97 -14.93 3.58 -15.03
CA LEU A 97 -14.65 4.84 -15.71
C LEU A 97 -15.94 5.45 -16.32
N PHE A 98 -16.80 4.60 -16.89
CA PHE A 98 -18.03 5.04 -17.55
C PHE A 98 -19.28 5.01 -16.64
N PHE A 99 -19.38 4.01 -15.76
CA PHE A 99 -20.58 3.73 -14.95
C PHE A 99 -20.35 3.83 -13.44
N GLY A 100 -19.14 4.19 -13.01
CA GLY A 100 -18.81 4.29 -11.58
C GLY A 100 -19.59 5.36 -10.84
N THR A 101 -19.86 5.12 -9.55
CA THR A 101 -20.50 6.12 -8.68
C THR A 101 -19.55 7.29 -8.44
N LYS A 102 -20.05 8.51 -8.67
CA LYS A 102 -19.32 9.75 -8.43
C LYS A 102 -19.36 10.09 -6.94
N LEU A 103 -18.41 9.61 -6.18
CA LEU A 103 -18.14 10.07 -4.81
C LEU A 103 -16.96 11.07 -4.87
N ASN A 104 -17.16 12.28 -4.34
CA ASN A 104 -16.16 13.36 -4.39
C ASN A 104 -15.67 13.67 -5.82
N GLU A 105 -16.60 13.87 -6.76
CA GLU A 105 -16.38 14.24 -8.17
C GLU A 105 -15.58 13.27 -9.03
N GLY A 106 -15.30 12.04 -8.56
CA GLY A 106 -14.57 11.02 -9.33
C GLY A 106 -15.29 9.69 -9.43
N SER A 107 -15.44 9.13 -10.64
CA SER A 107 -15.96 7.78 -10.87
C SER A 107 -14.89 6.74 -10.50
N ARG A 108 -14.79 6.38 -9.21
CA ARG A 108 -13.74 5.46 -8.71
C ARG A 108 -14.28 4.24 -8.02
N TRP A 109 -15.59 4.25 -7.72
CA TRP A 109 -16.21 3.30 -6.83
C TRP A 109 -17.32 2.55 -7.54
N ILE A 110 -17.40 1.26 -7.31
CA ILE A 110 -18.57 0.45 -7.62
C ILE A 110 -19.33 0.24 -6.31
N ARG A 111 -20.59 0.57 -6.30
CA ARG A 111 -21.48 0.25 -5.17
C ARG A 111 -22.07 -1.13 -5.39
N LEU A 112 -21.73 -2.06 -4.52
CA LEU A 112 -22.31 -3.40 -4.54
C LEU A 112 -23.76 -3.34 -4.02
N PRO A 113 -24.77 -3.67 -4.83
CA PRO A 113 -26.16 -3.42 -4.48
C PRO A 113 -26.65 -4.20 -3.27
N VAL A 114 -26.10 -5.40 -3.01
CA VAL A 114 -26.54 -6.29 -1.93
C VAL A 114 -26.04 -5.85 -0.57
N ILE A 115 -24.80 -5.34 -0.47
CA ILE A 115 -24.13 -5.08 0.81
C ILE A 115 -23.92 -3.58 1.05
N ASN A 116 -24.30 -2.71 0.11
CA ASN A 116 -24.05 -1.26 0.15
C ASN A 116 -22.57 -0.90 0.40
N LEU A 117 -21.64 -1.81 0.10
CA LEU A 117 -20.21 -1.56 0.19
C LEU A 117 -19.70 -0.89 -1.08
N THR A 118 -18.91 0.14 -0.90
CA THR A 118 -18.19 0.78 -1.99
C THR A 118 -16.86 0.07 -2.21
N PHE A 119 -16.63 -0.37 -3.42
CA PHE A 119 -15.44 -1.09 -3.86
C PHE A 119 -14.63 -0.22 -4.81
N GLN A 120 -13.36 0.00 -4.51
CA GLN A 120 -12.48 0.78 -5.35
C GLN A 120 -11.72 -0.12 -6.32
N THR A 121 -12.07 -0.06 -7.59
CA THR A 121 -11.49 -0.93 -8.64
C THR A 121 -10.00 -0.70 -8.86
N SER A 122 -9.51 0.51 -8.68
CA SER A 122 -8.07 0.81 -8.80
C SER A 122 -7.22 0.11 -7.73
N ASP A 123 -7.76 -0.22 -6.54
CA ASP A 123 -7.00 -0.96 -5.53
C ASP A 123 -6.82 -2.42 -5.92
N LEU A 124 -7.86 -3.04 -6.48
CA LEU A 124 -7.74 -4.36 -7.11
C LEU A 124 -6.74 -4.35 -8.26
N ALA A 125 -6.83 -3.35 -9.14
CA ALA A 125 -5.97 -3.25 -10.31
C ALA A 125 -4.49 -3.08 -9.92
N LYS A 126 -4.20 -2.27 -8.88
CA LYS A 126 -2.84 -2.14 -8.32
C LYS A 126 -2.30 -3.51 -7.85
N LEU A 127 -3.08 -4.22 -7.04
CA LEU A 127 -2.70 -5.54 -6.53
C LEU A 127 -2.44 -6.53 -7.68
N ALA A 128 -3.38 -6.63 -8.62
CA ALA A 128 -3.30 -7.53 -9.76
C ALA A 128 -2.12 -7.19 -10.68
N LEU A 129 -1.86 -5.91 -10.91
CA LEU A 129 -0.74 -5.45 -11.71
C LEU A 129 0.60 -5.88 -11.10
N PHE A 130 0.82 -5.62 -9.79
CA PHE A 130 2.08 -6.01 -9.14
C PHE A 130 2.29 -7.53 -9.10
N MET A 131 1.22 -8.31 -8.93
CA MET A 131 1.28 -9.77 -9.05
C MET A 131 1.67 -10.21 -10.46
N LEU A 132 1.10 -9.57 -11.49
CA LEU A 132 1.42 -9.87 -12.90
C LEU A 132 2.85 -9.45 -13.25
N LEU A 133 3.28 -8.24 -12.84
CA LEU A 133 4.64 -7.75 -13.06
C LEU A 133 5.68 -8.64 -12.42
N ALA A 134 5.47 -9.09 -11.17
CA ALA A 134 6.36 -10.03 -10.50
C ALA A 134 6.49 -11.33 -11.29
N ARG A 135 5.38 -11.85 -11.84
CA ARG A 135 5.39 -13.05 -12.70
C ARG A 135 6.16 -12.81 -13.99
N ILE A 136 5.87 -11.73 -14.73
CA ILE A 136 6.53 -11.48 -16.02
C ILE A 136 8.02 -11.24 -15.80
N LEU A 137 8.41 -10.43 -14.81
CA LEU A 137 9.80 -10.17 -14.47
C LEU A 137 10.55 -11.47 -14.11
N SER A 138 9.91 -12.37 -13.38
CA SER A 138 10.54 -13.65 -13.01
C SER A 138 10.75 -14.59 -14.20
N VAL A 139 9.79 -14.63 -15.14
CA VAL A 139 9.87 -15.50 -16.33
C VAL A 139 10.82 -14.92 -17.38
N LYS A 140 10.80 -13.59 -17.56
CA LYS A 140 11.56 -12.89 -18.61
C LYS A 140 12.92 -12.38 -18.14
N GLN A 141 13.44 -12.83 -17.00
CA GLN A 141 14.65 -12.27 -16.39
C GLN A 141 15.88 -12.35 -17.30
N ALA A 142 16.03 -13.41 -18.08
CA ALA A 142 17.13 -13.57 -19.03
C ALA A 142 17.05 -12.56 -20.19
N GLU A 143 15.86 -12.23 -20.64
CA GLU A 143 15.60 -11.34 -21.78
C GLU A 143 15.27 -9.90 -21.38
N ILE A 144 15.21 -9.58 -20.07
CA ILE A 144 14.67 -8.32 -19.54
C ILE A 144 15.39 -7.06 -20.05
N LYS A 145 16.63 -7.21 -20.47
CA LYS A 145 17.45 -6.13 -21.06
C LYS A 145 17.12 -5.86 -22.54
N ASP A 146 16.41 -6.79 -23.22
CA ASP A 146 15.95 -6.61 -24.59
C ASP A 146 14.66 -5.76 -24.59
N LEU A 147 14.58 -4.81 -25.53
CA LEU A 147 13.44 -3.90 -25.61
C LEU A 147 12.15 -4.65 -25.98
N LYS A 148 12.20 -5.50 -27.01
CA LYS A 148 11.01 -6.15 -27.56
C LYS A 148 10.59 -7.39 -26.77
N LYS A 149 11.54 -8.26 -26.42
CA LYS A 149 11.26 -9.55 -25.77
C LYS A 149 11.09 -9.45 -24.26
N GLY A 150 11.78 -8.51 -23.62
CA GLY A 150 11.77 -8.33 -22.16
C GLY A 150 10.93 -7.15 -21.69
N PHE A 151 11.24 -5.93 -22.18
CA PHE A 151 10.66 -4.71 -21.64
C PHE A 151 9.20 -4.48 -22.05
N PHE A 152 8.85 -4.63 -23.34
CA PHE A 152 7.46 -4.39 -23.80
C PHE A 152 6.42 -5.27 -23.07
N PRO A 153 6.64 -6.58 -22.85
CA PRO A 153 5.67 -7.41 -22.11
C PRO A 153 5.39 -6.92 -20.69
N VAL A 154 6.38 -6.28 -20.03
CA VAL A 154 6.24 -5.72 -18.69
C VAL A 154 5.60 -4.33 -18.73
N LEU A 155 5.89 -3.55 -19.78
CA LEU A 155 5.42 -2.19 -19.98
C LEU A 155 3.93 -2.10 -20.31
N ILE A 156 3.44 -2.97 -21.21
CA ILE A 156 2.05 -2.93 -21.69
C ILE A 156 1.02 -2.95 -20.56
N PRO A 157 1.09 -3.87 -19.58
CA PRO A 157 0.15 -3.88 -18.46
C PRO A 157 0.18 -2.58 -17.65
N VAL A 158 1.36 -1.97 -17.46
CA VAL A 158 1.49 -0.71 -16.73
C VAL A 158 0.79 0.42 -17.48
N ILE A 159 1.05 0.55 -18.78
CA ILE A 159 0.44 1.59 -19.62
C ILE A 159 -1.09 1.45 -19.61
N ILE A 160 -1.63 0.25 -19.85
CA ILE A 160 -3.08 0.00 -19.86
C ILE A 160 -3.68 0.42 -18.51
N THR A 161 -3.10 -0.02 -17.41
CA THR A 161 -3.62 0.29 -16.08
C THR A 161 -3.54 1.78 -15.78
N CYS A 162 -2.42 2.45 -16.10
CA CYS A 162 -2.26 3.88 -15.87
C CYS A 162 -3.23 4.71 -16.71
N ILE A 163 -3.43 4.38 -17.97
CA ILE A 163 -4.38 5.09 -18.87
C ILE A 163 -5.82 4.95 -18.34
N LEU A 164 -6.21 3.79 -17.86
CA LEU A 164 -7.56 3.57 -17.32
C LEU A 164 -7.79 4.25 -15.96
N ILE A 165 -6.77 4.38 -15.13
CA ILE A 165 -6.89 5.04 -13.83
C ILE A 165 -6.76 6.57 -13.94
N ALA A 166 -5.92 7.07 -14.83
CA ALA A 166 -5.54 8.48 -14.91
C ALA A 166 -6.73 9.46 -15.03
N PRO A 167 -7.76 9.24 -15.88
CA PRO A 167 -8.89 10.16 -15.99
C PRO A 167 -9.66 10.34 -14.67
N ALA A 168 -9.77 9.27 -13.88
CA ALA A 168 -10.43 9.29 -12.58
C ALA A 168 -9.49 9.73 -11.45
N ASN A 169 -8.20 9.38 -11.51
CA ASN A 169 -7.20 9.69 -10.49
C ASN A 169 -5.78 9.72 -11.02
N MET A 170 -5.37 10.88 -11.54
CA MET A 170 -4.01 11.09 -12.05
C MET A 170 -2.93 10.81 -11.01
N SER A 171 -3.16 11.22 -9.76
CA SER A 171 -2.17 11.00 -8.68
C SER A 171 -1.91 9.51 -8.43
N THR A 172 -2.96 8.67 -8.49
CA THR A 172 -2.81 7.22 -8.36
C THR A 172 -2.07 6.64 -9.56
N ALA A 173 -2.36 7.11 -10.78
CA ALA A 173 -1.67 6.64 -11.99
C ALA A 173 -0.18 7.00 -11.98
N LEU A 174 0.16 8.23 -11.57
CA LEU A 174 1.56 8.66 -11.45
C LEU A 174 2.31 7.89 -10.35
N MET A 175 1.68 7.70 -9.19
CA MET A 175 2.22 6.88 -8.11
C MET A 175 2.50 5.44 -8.62
N LEU A 176 1.54 4.87 -9.35
CA LEU A 176 1.67 3.52 -9.89
C LEU A 176 2.80 3.40 -10.90
N GLY A 177 2.89 4.34 -11.85
CA GLY A 177 4.00 4.41 -12.82
C GLY A 177 5.35 4.53 -12.14
N PHE A 178 5.47 5.36 -11.10
CA PHE A 178 6.69 5.53 -10.33
C PHE A 178 7.09 4.25 -9.57
N THR A 179 6.15 3.62 -8.86
CA THR A 179 6.42 2.38 -8.11
C THR A 179 6.74 1.20 -9.04
N CYS A 180 6.10 1.13 -10.23
CA CYS A 180 6.48 0.17 -11.27
C CYS A 180 7.90 0.42 -11.78
N SER A 181 8.31 1.69 -11.96
CA SER A 181 9.66 2.05 -12.39
C SER A 181 10.72 1.59 -11.37
N ILE A 182 10.43 1.72 -10.06
CA ILE A 182 11.30 1.18 -9.00
C ILE A 182 11.39 -0.35 -9.11
N LEU A 183 10.25 -1.03 -9.30
CA LEU A 183 10.24 -2.49 -9.46
C LEU A 183 11.03 -2.92 -10.71
N PHE A 184 10.96 -2.18 -11.82
CA PHE A 184 11.73 -2.44 -13.03
C PHE A 184 13.23 -2.26 -12.79
N PHE A 185 13.63 -1.25 -12.03
CA PHE A 185 15.02 -1.04 -11.63
C PHE A 185 15.54 -2.23 -10.81
N ILE A 186 14.78 -2.69 -9.81
CA ILE A 186 15.10 -3.88 -9.02
C ILE A 186 15.13 -5.14 -9.93
N GLY A 187 14.25 -5.23 -10.92
CA GLY A 187 14.17 -6.29 -11.91
C GLY A 187 15.26 -6.26 -12.98
N ARG A 188 16.26 -5.36 -12.85
CA ARG A 188 17.42 -5.21 -13.74
C ARG A 188 17.05 -4.80 -15.20
N VAL A 189 15.93 -4.11 -15.37
CA VAL A 189 15.61 -3.44 -16.65
C VAL A 189 16.65 -2.36 -16.91
N LYS A 190 17.04 -2.17 -18.18
CA LYS A 190 17.99 -1.08 -18.54
C LYS A 190 17.41 0.29 -18.13
N VAL A 191 18.22 1.10 -17.46
CA VAL A 191 17.82 2.45 -17.01
C VAL A 191 17.30 3.30 -18.17
N LYS A 192 17.87 3.18 -19.38
CA LYS A 192 17.37 3.84 -20.60
C LYS A 192 15.89 3.56 -20.85
N HIS A 193 15.43 2.32 -20.68
CA HIS A 193 14.02 1.96 -20.87
C HIS A 193 13.12 2.54 -19.76
N ILE A 194 13.62 2.61 -18.53
CA ILE A 194 12.92 3.23 -17.42
C ILE A 194 12.77 4.74 -17.65
N LEU A 195 13.81 5.41 -18.14
CA LEU A 195 13.74 6.82 -18.51
C LEU A 195 12.78 7.07 -19.68
N MET A 196 12.73 6.16 -20.67
CA MET A 196 11.72 6.22 -21.74
C MET A 196 10.29 6.09 -21.18
N LEU A 197 10.06 5.22 -20.19
CA LEU A 197 8.77 5.12 -19.51
C LEU A 197 8.43 6.41 -18.77
N ALA A 198 9.38 6.98 -18.03
CA ALA A 198 9.18 8.23 -17.29
C ALA A 198 8.84 9.38 -18.22
N LEU A 199 9.60 9.54 -19.31
CA LEU A 199 9.34 10.56 -20.33
C LEU A 199 7.98 10.34 -21.01
N GLY A 200 7.69 9.11 -21.43
CA GLY A 200 6.39 8.74 -22.02
C GLY A 200 5.22 8.98 -21.05
N GLY A 201 5.42 8.73 -19.76
CA GLY A 201 4.45 9.02 -18.70
C GLY A 201 4.18 10.53 -18.54
N ILE A 202 5.22 11.36 -18.59
CA ILE A 202 5.09 12.83 -18.54
C ILE A 202 4.33 13.33 -19.78
N VAL A 203 4.77 12.92 -20.97
CA VAL A 203 4.10 13.29 -22.23
C VAL A 203 2.64 12.83 -22.24
N GLY A 204 2.38 11.58 -21.82
CA GLY A 204 1.02 11.04 -21.70
C GLY A 204 0.14 11.81 -20.72
N ALA A 205 0.68 12.22 -19.57
CA ALA A 205 -0.03 13.05 -18.59
C ALA A 205 -0.38 14.44 -19.15
N VAL A 206 0.56 15.07 -19.85
CA VAL A 206 0.34 16.36 -20.51
C VAL A 206 -0.73 16.23 -21.62
N LEU A 207 -0.62 15.23 -22.48
CA LEU A 207 -1.62 14.98 -23.53
C LEU A 207 -3.01 14.73 -22.94
N LEU A 208 -3.08 13.88 -21.90
CA LEU A 208 -4.35 13.58 -21.23
C LEU A 208 -4.94 14.82 -20.56
N PHE A 209 -4.11 15.72 -20.02
CA PHE A 209 -4.55 17.01 -19.51
C PHE A 209 -5.18 17.88 -20.60
N PHE A 210 -4.54 18.02 -21.76
CA PHE A 210 -5.07 18.79 -22.88
C PHE A 210 -6.36 18.19 -23.44
N VAL A 211 -6.40 16.87 -23.68
CA VAL A 211 -7.60 16.16 -24.12
C VAL A 211 -8.75 16.36 -23.13
N SER A 212 -8.48 16.19 -21.86
CA SER A 212 -9.48 16.37 -20.78
C SER A 212 -10.00 17.82 -20.73
N LYS A 213 -9.15 18.81 -21.00
CA LYS A 213 -9.56 20.22 -21.04
C LYS A 213 -10.45 20.53 -22.23
N VAL A 214 -10.22 19.91 -23.39
CA VAL A 214 -11.00 20.14 -24.62
C VAL A 214 -12.31 19.36 -24.62
N THR A 215 -12.29 18.10 -24.17
CA THR A 215 -13.45 17.20 -24.24
C THR A 215 -14.32 17.25 -22.98
N GLY A 216 -13.85 17.85 -21.88
CA GLY A 216 -14.50 17.75 -20.57
C GLY A 216 -14.43 16.36 -19.95
N PHE A 217 -13.75 15.40 -20.58
CA PHE A 217 -13.59 14.05 -20.07
C PHE A 217 -12.49 13.98 -19.02
N GLY A 218 -12.79 13.50 -17.82
CA GLY A 218 -11.84 13.40 -16.72
C GLY A 218 -11.89 14.62 -15.79
N ARG A 219 -10.80 14.91 -15.09
CA ARG A 219 -10.72 15.89 -14.01
C ARG A 219 -9.64 16.96 -14.22
N ALA A 220 -9.48 17.44 -15.46
CA ALA A 220 -8.46 18.44 -15.79
C ALA A 220 -8.57 19.71 -14.93
N ALA A 221 -9.78 20.21 -14.71
CA ALA A 221 -10.02 21.39 -13.86
C ALA A 221 -9.54 21.16 -12.42
N THR A 222 -9.83 19.98 -11.85
CA THR A 222 -9.35 19.63 -10.50
C THR A 222 -7.84 19.51 -10.43
N TRP A 223 -7.19 18.96 -11.47
CA TRP A 223 -5.74 18.85 -11.51
C TRP A 223 -5.07 20.23 -11.65
N GLN A 224 -5.60 21.05 -12.55
CA GLN A 224 -5.12 22.43 -12.71
C GLN A 224 -5.24 23.19 -11.40
N GLN A 225 -6.39 23.14 -10.75
CA GLN A 225 -6.61 23.80 -9.46
C GLN A 225 -5.63 23.34 -8.40
N ARG A 226 -5.38 22.02 -8.27
CA ARG A 226 -4.42 21.47 -7.28
C ARG A 226 -2.98 21.93 -7.52
N ILE A 227 -2.57 22.04 -8.78
CA ILE A 227 -1.23 22.51 -9.15
C ILE A 227 -1.12 24.03 -8.88
N GLU A 228 -2.15 24.81 -9.28
CA GLU A 228 -2.19 26.26 -9.01
C GLU A 228 -2.21 26.56 -7.51
N ASP A 229 -3.03 25.84 -6.74
CA ASP A 229 -3.12 25.96 -5.29
C ASP A 229 -1.77 25.63 -4.61
N PHE A 230 -1.06 24.61 -5.11
CA PHE A 230 0.24 24.23 -4.60
C PHE A 230 1.32 25.26 -4.95
N ALA A 231 1.30 25.82 -6.17
CA ALA A 231 2.25 26.84 -6.63
C ALA A 231 2.00 28.24 -6.03
N GLY A 232 0.97 28.41 -5.19
CA GLY A 232 0.64 29.69 -4.57
C GLY A 232 -0.08 30.67 -5.49
N GLY A 233 -0.66 30.19 -6.62
CA GLY A 233 -1.19 31.03 -7.70
C GLY A 233 -2.54 31.71 -7.43
N LYS A 234 -3.29 31.36 -6.38
CA LYS A 234 -4.55 32.03 -6.02
C LYS A 234 -4.60 32.44 -4.56
N LYS A 235 -4.85 33.74 -4.34
CA LYS A 235 -5.15 34.31 -3.03
C LYS A 235 -6.49 33.78 -2.55
N LYS A 236 -6.50 33.22 -1.31
CA LYS A 236 -7.66 33.06 -0.41
C LYS A 236 -8.97 32.65 -1.08
N ASP A 237 -9.12 31.37 -1.40
CA ASP A 237 -10.46 30.80 -1.49
C ASP A 237 -10.81 30.25 -0.09
N ASP A 238 -11.38 31.13 0.75
CA ASP A 238 -11.80 30.80 2.12
C ASP A 238 -13.06 29.88 2.14
N LYS A 239 -13.46 29.39 0.97
CA LYS A 239 -14.60 28.45 0.88
C LYS A 239 -14.27 27.15 1.59
N LYS A 240 -15.06 26.84 2.61
CA LYS A 240 -15.02 25.54 3.30
C LYS A 240 -15.05 24.42 2.27
N GLY A 241 -14.00 23.59 2.24
CA GLY A 241 -13.90 22.45 1.32
C GLY A 241 -12.94 22.65 0.15
N SER A 242 -12.44 23.86 -0.12
CA SER A 242 -11.40 24.07 -1.13
C SER A 242 -10.10 23.37 -0.75
N THR A 243 -9.27 23.01 -1.74
CA THR A 243 -7.96 22.35 -1.50
C THR A 243 -7.05 23.24 -0.65
N VAL A 244 -7.07 24.56 -0.88
CA VAL A 244 -6.31 25.54 -0.10
C VAL A 244 -6.71 25.52 1.36
N TYR A 245 -8.03 25.56 1.63
CA TYR A 245 -8.56 25.49 2.99
C TYR A 245 -8.13 24.20 3.71
N GLN A 246 -8.24 23.04 3.05
CA GLN A 246 -7.82 21.75 3.63
C GLN A 246 -6.34 21.75 4.03
N VAL A 247 -5.47 22.24 3.14
CA VAL A 247 -4.05 22.33 3.39
C VAL A 247 -3.72 23.32 4.52
N GLN A 248 -4.42 24.47 4.58
CA GLN A 248 -4.24 25.41 5.68
C GLN A 248 -4.62 24.79 7.03
N GLN A 249 -5.76 24.10 7.11
CA GLN A 249 -6.18 23.44 8.34
C GLN A 249 -5.22 22.29 8.74
N ALA A 250 -4.66 21.56 7.77
CA ALA A 250 -3.64 20.56 8.04
C ALA A 250 -2.35 21.17 8.62
N LYS A 251 -1.88 22.30 8.05
CA LYS A 251 -0.73 23.04 8.59
C LYS A 251 -0.97 23.55 10.01
N ILE A 252 -2.16 24.08 10.28
CA ILE A 252 -2.55 24.54 11.63
C ILE A 252 -2.59 23.35 12.60
N ALA A 253 -3.11 22.18 12.18
CA ALA A 253 -3.09 20.97 12.99
C ALA A 253 -1.67 20.59 13.41
N ILE A 254 -0.75 20.52 12.43
CA ILE A 254 0.66 20.19 12.66
C ILE A 254 1.33 21.21 13.58
N ALA A 255 1.12 22.51 13.33
CA ALA A 255 1.67 23.57 14.17
C ALA A 255 1.16 23.49 15.61
N ASN A 256 -0.14 23.20 15.77
CA ASN A 256 -0.76 23.04 17.07
C ASN A 256 -0.26 21.81 17.84
N GLY A 257 0.11 20.75 17.15
CA GLY A 257 0.64 19.52 17.75
C GLY A 257 2.00 19.70 18.39
N GLY A 258 2.85 20.57 17.82
CA GLY A 258 4.20 20.78 18.34
C GLY A 258 4.98 19.47 18.45
N PHE A 259 5.82 19.35 19.49
CA PHE A 259 6.65 18.16 19.67
C PHE A 259 5.89 17.00 20.34
N ALA A 260 5.13 17.26 21.41
CA ALA A 260 4.48 16.24 22.24
C ALA A 260 2.99 16.02 21.93
N GLY A 261 2.35 16.92 21.17
CA GLY A 261 0.92 16.86 20.86
C GLY A 261 0.03 17.48 21.94
N ARG A 262 -1.27 17.56 21.63
CA ARG A 262 -2.31 18.08 22.55
C ARG A 262 -2.97 16.99 23.40
N GLY A 263 -2.57 15.77 23.23
CA GLY A 263 -3.16 14.58 23.82
C GLY A 263 -4.27 13.94 22.97
N PRO A 264 -4.52 12.65 23.17
CA PRO A 264 -5.52 11.89 22.42
C PRO A 264 -6.92 12.52 22.52
N GLY A 265 -7.62 12.61 21.39
CA GLY A 265 -8.98 13.14 21.34
C GLY A 265 -9.11 14.67 21.42
N ASN A 266 -7.99 15.41 21.56
CA ASN A 266 -7.98 16.87 21.75
C ASN A 266 -7.70 17.66 20.44
N SER A 267 -7.79 17.01 19.28
CA SER A 267 -7.68 17.71 18.00
C SER A 267 -8.82 18.71 17.83
N LYS A 268 -8.48 19.98 17.59
CA LYS A 268 -9.44 21.03 17.24
C LYS A 268 -9.71 21.02 15.73
N GLN A 269 -8.67 20.73 14.93
CA GLN A 269 -8.75 20.82 13.47
C GLN A 269 -9.61 19.72 12.83
N ARG A 270 -9.92 18.62 13.55
CA ARG A 270 -10.87 17.60 13.10
C ARG A 270 -12.27 18.17 12.76
N ASN A 271 -12.66 19.30 13.36
CA ASN A 271 -13.97 19.92 13.13
C ASN A 271 -13.98 20.83 11.88
N PHE A 272 -12.81 21.25 11.43
CA PHE A 272 -12.63 22.15 10.30
C PHE A 272 -12.28 21.42 9.01
N LEU A 273 -11.53 20.30 9.10
CA LEU A 273 -11.18 19.47 7.95
C LEU A 273 -12.42 18.74 7.40
N PRO A 274 -12.66 18.73 6.08
CA PRO A 274 -13.83 18.05 5.47
C PRO A 274 -13.76 16.52 5.64
N HIS A 275 -12.58 15.93 5.51
CA HIS A 275 -12.34 14.47 5.59
C HIS A 275 -11.13 14.14 6.49
N PRO A 276 -11.18 14.50 7.78
CA PRO A 276 -10.03 14.35 8.70
C PRO A 276 -9.66 12.87 8.93
N TYR A 277 -10.62 11.96 8.79
CA TYR A 277 -10.47 10.51 9.00
C TYR A 277 -9.91 9.76 7.77
N SER A 278 -9.76 10.41 6.62
CA SER A 278 -9.33 9.82 5.35
C SER A 278 -7.95 10.34 4.93
N ASP A 279 -7.92 11.38 4.13
CA ASP A 279 -6.72 11.87 3.44
C ASP A 279 -5.80 12.69 4.35
N PHE A 280 -6.36 13.32 5.39
CA PHE A 280 -5.67 14.20 6.33
C PHE A 280 -5.52 13.62 7.74
N ILE A 281 -5.67 12.30 7.88
CA ILE A 281 -5.57 11.64 9.19
C ILE A 281 -4.19 11.82 9.82
N TYR A 282 -3.12 11.91 9.03
CA TYR A 282 -1.77 12.08 9.51
C TYR A 282 -1.58 13.44 10.21
N SER A 283 -2.19 14.53 9.71
CA SER A 283 -2.15 15.84 10.38
C SER A 283 -2.91 15.83 11.71
N ILE A 284 -4.01 15.08 11.81
CA ILE A 284 -4.73 14.89 13.09
C ILE A 284 -3.88 14.11 14.08
N ILE A 285 -3.18 13.06 13.62
CA ILE A 285 -2.27 12.30 14.49
C ILE A 285 -1.14 13.20 15.01
N ILE A 286 -0.56 14.06 14.16
CA ILE A 286 0.46 15.00 14.64
C ILE A 286 -0.15 16.04 15.60
N GLU A 287 -1.38 16.51 15.38
CA GLU A 287 -2.02 17.43 16.33
C GLU A 287 -2.19 16.81 17.71
N GLU A 288 -2.53 15.53 17.78
CA GLU A 288 -2.80 14.83 19.05
C GLU A 288 -1.57 14.26 19.72
N TYR A 289 -0.64 13.68 18.94
CA TYR A 289 0.55 12.97 19.46
C TYR A 289 1.86 13.67 19.14
N GLY A 290 1.82 14.86 18.55
CA GLY A 290 2.98 15.65 18.19
C GLY A 290 3.80 15.06 17.03
N LEU A 291 4.96 15.67 16.81
CA LEU A 291 5.94 15.18 15.84
C LEU A 291 6.42 13.77 16.18
N VAL A 292 6.45 13.41 17.48
CA VAL A 292 6.81 12.06 17.92
C VAL A 292 5.83 11.03 17.37
N GLY A 293 4.51 11.26 17.46
CA GLY A 293 3.50 10.38 16.87
C GLY A 293 3.62 10.26 15.36
N GLY A 294 3.88 11.38 14.68
CA GLY A 294 4.17 11.39 13.25
C GLY A 294 5.41 10.56 12.88
N ALA A 295 6.50 10.72 13.63
CA ALA A 295 7.75 9.97 13.43
C ALA A 295 7.57 8.46 13.64
N VAL A 296 6.79 8.05 14.64
CA VAL A 296 6.47 6.63 14.89
C VAL A 296 5.78 6.00 13.68
N ILE A 297 4.84 6.70 13.04
CA ILE A 297 4.16 6.19 11.85
C ILE A 297 5.16 6.03 10.69
N ILE A 298 6.00 7.02 10.43
CA ILE A 298 7.06 6.92 9.40
C ILE A 298 7.95 5.72 9.70
N PHE A 299 8.40 5.57 10.95
CA PHE A 299 9.25 4.45 11.37
C PHE A 299 8.58 3.10 11.12
N LEU A 300 7.30 2.93 11.43
CA LEU A 300 6.58 1.68 11.19
C LEU A 300 6.51 1.30 9.70
N TYR A 301 6.27 2.26 8.80
CA TYR A 301 6.28 1.97 7.37
C TYR A 301 7.69 1.68 6.85
N LEU A 302 8.72 2.37 7.33
CA LEU A 302 10.11 2.10 6.97
C LEU A 302 10.56 0.72 7.51
N LEU A 303 10.15 0.36 8.72
CA LEU A 303 10.39 -0.95 9.31
C LEU A 303 9.73 -2.07 8.49
N PHE A 304 8.48 -1.86 8.05
CA PHE A 304 7.79 -2.78 7.14
C PHE A 304 8.55 -2.95 5.83
N LEU A 305 9.00 -1.84 5.22
CA LEU A 305 9.78 -1.89 3.98
C LEU A 305 11.12 -2.61 4.18
N TRP A 306 11.83 -2.30 5.24
CA TRP A 306 13.10 -2.94 5.57
C TRP A 306 12.95 -4.45 5.73
N ARG A 307 11.94 -4.90 6.48
CA ARG A 307 11.65 -6.35 6.61
C ARG A 307 11.31 -6.98 5.26
N SER A 308 10.55 -6.29 4.43
CA SER A 308 10.20 -6.78 3.08
C SER A 308 11.42 -6.89 2.16
N ILE A 309 12.38 -5.97 2.28
CA ILE A 309 13.67 -6.06 1.56
C ILE A 309 14.50 -7.26 2.06
N LEU A 310 14.47 -7.56 3.36
CA LEU A 310 15.13 -8.76 3.88
C LEU A 310 14.50 -10.05 3.32
N ILE A 311 13.16 -10.11 3.24
CA ILE A 311 12.43 -11.22 2.62
C ILE A 311 12.83 -11.34 1.14
N PHE A 312 12.87 -10.21 0.40
CA PHE A 312 13.33 -10.17 -1.00
C PHE A 312 14.73 -10.79 -1.16
N ARG A 313 15.68 -10.42 -0.31
CA ARG A 313 17.07 -10.91 -0.37
C ARG A 313 17.23 -12.40 -0.04
N ARG A 314 16.39 -12.94 0.85
CA ARG A 314 16.42 -14.34 1.30
C ARG A 314 15.60 -15.27 0.40
N CYS A 315 14.65 -14.74 -0.38
CA CYS A 315 13.77 -15.55 -1.20
C CYS A 315 14.52 -16.19 -2.36
N PRO A 316 14.57 -17.54 -2.47
CA PRO A 316 15.34 -18.23 -3.50
C PRO A 316 14.72 -18.10 -4.90
N TYR A 317 13.42 -17.81 -4.99
CA TYR A 317 12.72 -17.73 -6.26
C TYR A 317 12.36 -16.29 -6.61
N ALA A 318 12.70 -15.89 -7.84
CA ALA A 318 12.54 -14.53 -8.34
C ALA A 318 11.08 -14.02 -8.26
N PHE A 319 10.08 -14.89 -8.52
CA PHE A 319 8.67 -14.48 -8.42
C PHE A 319 8.29 -14.03 -7.01
N GLY A 320 8.61 -14.83 -5.99
CA GLY A 320 8.33 -14.48 -4.59
C GLY A 320 9.06 -13.21 -4.16
N ALA A 321 10.33 -13.07 -4.55
CA ALA A 321 11.12 -11.90 -4.28
C ALA A 321 10.51 -10.62 -4.88
N PHE A 322 10.21 -10.58 -6.18
CA PHE A 322 9.59 -9.43 -6.82
C PHE A 322 8.19 -9.14 -6.30
N LEU A 323 7.42 -10.18 -5.96
CA LEU A 323 6.09 -10.04 -5.41
C LEU A 323 6.11 -9.35 -4.05
N ALA A 324 6.97 -9.81 -3.13
CA ALA A 324 7.09 -9.23 -1.80
C ALA A 324 7.55 -7.77 -1.86
N VAL A 325 8.63 -7.48 -2.60
CA VAL A 325 9.17 -6.12 -2.67
C VAL A 325 8.26 -5.16 -3.43
N GLY A 326 7.64 -5.62 -4.52
CA GLY A 326 6.76 -4.78 -5.34
C GLY A 326 5.51 -4.33 -4.59
N LEU A 327 4.83 -5.25 -3.89
CA LEU A 327 3.67 -4.92 -3.07
C LEU A 327 4.05 -4.00 -1.91
N SER A 328 5.18 -4.26 -1.25
CA SER A 328 5.63 -3.46 -0.11
C SER A 328 6.03 -2.04 -0.51
N ILE A 329 6.77 -1.86 -1.60
CA ILE A 329 7.12 -0.54 -2.14
C ILE A 329 5.86 0.26 -2.44
N THR A 330 4.86 -0.36 -3.07
CA THR A 330 3.60 0.32 -3.40
C THR A 330 2.88 0.81 -2.17
N LEU A 331 2.77 -0.01 -1.12
CA LEU A 331 2.12 0.37 0.14
C LEU A 331 2.87 1.48 0.86
N VAL A 332 4.20 1.34 0.99
CA VAL A 332 5.01 2.32 1.70
C VAL A 332 5.08 3.63 0.93
N PHE A 333 5.23 3.59 -0.39
CA PHE A 333 5.23 4.80 -1.20
C PHE A 333 3.88 5.53 -1.16
N GLN A 334 2.76 4.80 -1.15
CA GLN A 334 1.44 5.40 -0.92
C GLN A 334 1.36 6.09 0.44
N ALA A 335 1.89 5.46 1.50
CA ALA A 335 1.94 6.06 2.84
C ALA A 335 2.80 7.34 2.85
N MET A 336 4.01 7.30 2.26
CA MET A 336 4.90 8.46 2.18
C MET A 336 4.25 9.60 1.41
N LEU A 337 3.56 9.32 0.30
CA LEU A 337 2.83 10.34 -0.46
C LEU A 337 1.69 10.97 0.36
N ASN A 338 0.91 10.16 1.09
CA ASN A 338 -0.13 10.71 1.97
C ASN A 338 0.48 11.64 3.03
N MET A 339 1.53 11.20 3.71
CA MET A 339 2.21 12.01 4.72
C MET A 339 2.83 13.28 4.13
N ALA A 340 3.46 13.19 2.94
CA ALA A 340 4.02 14.34 2.22
C ALA A 340 2.95 15.38 1.83
N VAL A 341 1.74 14.93 1.46
CA VAL A 341 0.58 15.82 1.23
C VAL A 341 0.19 16.55 2.50
N ASN A 342 0.10 15.85 3.62
CA ASN A 342 -0.30 16.43 4.90
C ASN A 342 0.66 17.53 5.38
N VAL A 343 1.97 17.36 5.13
CA VAL A 343 3.01 18.38 5.44
C VAL A 343 3.25 19.37 4.28
N HIS A 344 2.44 19.30 3.21
CA HIS A 344 2.50 20.18 2.04
C HIS A 344 3.83 20.15 1.27
N LEU A 345 4.46 18.99 1.19
CA LEU A 345 5.64 18.78 0.31
C LEU A 345 5.23 18.49 -1.13
N VAL A 346 4.01 17.99 -1.35
CA VAL A 346 3.45 17.68 -2.67
C VAL A 346 1.99 18.12 -2.73
N PRO A 347 1.42 18.34 -3.95
CA PRO A 347 0.01 18.67 -4.11
C PRO A 347 -0.91 17.61 -3.53
N VAL A 348 -2.13 18.00 -3.14
CA VAL A 348 -3.13 17.08 -2.59
C VAL A 348 -3.48 15.98 -3.58
N THR A 349 -3.31 14.73 -3.18
CA THR A 349 -3.49 13.54 -4.03
C THR A 349 -4.82 12.81 -3.79
N GLY A 350 -5.38 12.91 -2.58
CA GLY A 350 -6.56 12.13 -2.18
C GLY A 350 -6.25 10.63 -2.03
N LEU A 351 -5.02 10.29 -1.65
CA LEU A 351 -4.61 8.92 -1.31
C LEU A 351 -4.75 8.71 0.20
N THR A 352 -5.28 7.56 0.58
CA THR A 352 -5.42 7.19 1.99
C THR A 352 -4.12 6.65 2.56
N LEU A 353 -3.92 6.78 3.88
CA LEU A 353 -2.81 6.17 4.60
C LEU A 353 -3.13 4.68 4.84
N PRO A 354 -2.38 3.73 4.24
CA PRO A 354 -2.68 2.29 4.31
C PRO A 354 -2.79 1.79 5.74
N MET A 355 -3.78 0.96 6.05
CA MET A 355 -4.11 0.40 7.37
C MET A 355 -4.49 1.43 8.46
N VAL A 356 -4.31 2.74 8.24
CA VAL A 356 -4.57 3.79 9.23
C VAL A 356 -5.83 4.58 8.90
N SER A 357 -5.95 5.08 7.66
CA SER A 357 -7.13 5.87 7.24
C SER A 357 -8.41 5.03 7.24
N MET A 358 -9.54 5.67 7.47
CA MET A 358 -10.85 5.08 7.27
C MET A 358 -11.12 4.94 5.77
N GLY A 359 -10.77 3.78 5.18
CA GLY A 359 -10.74 3.54 3.73
C GLY A 359 -11.65 2.42 3.21
N GLY A 360 -12.49 1.80 4.05
CA GLY A 360 -13.39 0.71 3.60
C GLY A 360 -12.65 -0.41 2.87
N SER A 361 -12.96 -0.64 1.58
CA SER A 361 -12.35 -1.70 0.77
C SER A 361 -10.83 -1.56 0.57
N SER A 362 -10.27 -0.36 0.68
CA SER A 362 -8.83 -0.13 0.55
C SER A 362 -8.04 -0.87 1.65
N ILE A 363 -8.58 -0.95 2.87
CA ILE A 363 -7.97 -1.73 3.97
C ILE A 363 -7.88 -3.21 3.59
N TRP A 364 -8.90 -3.78 2.96
CA TRP A 364 -8.90 -5.19 2.58
C TRP A 364 -7.89 -5.51 1.49
N PHE A 365 -7.75 -4.66 0.48
CA PHE A 365 -6.71 -4.85 -0.55
C PHE A 365 -5.29 -4.69 0.03
N THR A 366 -5.11 -3.73 0.93
CA THR A 366 -3.87 -3.59 1.70
C THR A 366 -3.60 -4.86 2.52
N SER A 367 -4.62 -5.41 3.17
CA SER A 367 -4.53 -6.66 3.93
C SER A 367 -4.18 -7.85 3.06
N ILE A 368 -4.76 -7.97 1.86
CA ILE A 368 -4.37 -9.02 0.90
C ILE A 368 -2.90 -8.86 0.52
N ALA A 369 -2.45 -7.64 0.21
CA ALA A 369 -1.06 -7.38 -0.16
C ALA A 369 -0.09 -7.76 0.97
N ILE A 370 -0.37 -7.36 2.22
CA ILE A 370 0.44 -7.72 3.39
C ILE A 370 0.40 -9.24 3.62
N GLY A 371 -0.76 -9.88 3.48
CA GLY A 371 -0.91 -11.34 3.59
C GLY A 371 -0.08 -12.10 2.57
N ILE A 372 0.02 -11.59 1.33
CA ILE A 372 0.89 -12.14 0.29
C ILE A 372 2.37 -12.00 0.68
N VAL A 373 2.80 -10.83 1.17
CA VAL A 373 4.17 -10.61 1.65
C VAL A 373 4.52 -11.60 2.78
N LEU A 374 3.62 -11.80 3.73
CA LEU A 374 3.77 -12.79 4.81
C LEU A 374 3.77 -14.24 4.31
N SER A 375 3.01 -14.55 3.25
CA SER A 375 3.06 -15.87 2.60
C SER A 375 4.44 -16.17 2.01
N VAL A 376 5.05 -15.17 1.36
CA VAL A 376 6.44 -15.28 0.86
C VAL A 376 7.41 -15.46 2.02
N SER A 377 7.29 -14.65 3.08
CA SER A 377 8.14 -14.76 4.27
C SER A 377 8.07 -16.14 4.90
N ARG A 378 6.86 -16.66 5.12
CA ARG A 378 6.66 -18.00 5.66
C ARG A 378 7.39 -19.06 4.83
N TYR A 379 7.33 -18.99 3.52
CA TYR A 379 8.00 -19.93 2.64
C TYR A 379 9.53 -19.83 2.78
N VAL A 380 10.08 -18.62 2.88
CA VAL A 380 11.51 -18.39 3.11
C VAL A 380 11.95 -19.05 4.43
N ASP A 381 11.21 -18.83 5.52
CA ASP A 381 11.52 -19.40 6.82
C ASP A 381 11.44 -20.95 6.81
N GLU A 382 10.44 -21.53 6.12
CA GLU A 382 10.31 -22.99 5.96
C GLU A 382 11.48 -23.60 5.16
N MET A 383 11.98 -22.92 4.12
CA MET A 383 13.15 -23.37 3.34
C MET A 383 14.44 -23.24 4.12
N GLU A 384 14.65 -22.16 4.86
CA GLU A 384 15.83 -22.00 5.72
C GLU A 384 15.84 -23.05 6.83
N GLY A 385 14.68 -23.35 7.42
CA GLY A 385 14.54 -24.40 8.44
C GLY A 385 14.91 -25.80 7.89
N LYS A 386 14.47 -26.13 6.67
CA LYS A 386 14.84 -27.39 6.01
C LYS A 386 16.33 -27.50 5.74
N LYS A 387 16.95 -26.42 5.21
CA LYS A 387 18.40 -26.39 4.95
C LYS A 387 19.21 -26.57 6.24
N LYS A 388 18.81 -25.92 7.33
CA LYS A 388 19.45 -26.08 8.63
C LYS A 388 19.32 -27.52 9.17
N ALA A 389 18.13 -28.13 9.02
CA ALA A 389 17.90 -29.50 9.43
C ALA A 389 18.73 -30.54 8.60
N GLU A 390 18.86 -30.31 7.29
CA GLU A 390 19.71 -31.11 6.42
C GLU A 390 21.22 -30.97 6.80
N ALA A 391 21.67 -29.73 6.98
CA ALA A 391 23.05 -29.47 7.41
C ALA A 391 23.36 -30.10 8.76
N ALA A 392 22.44 -30.06 9.72
CA ALA A 392 22.62 -30.72 11.02
C ALA A 392 22.68 -32.25 10.89
N LYS A 393 21.87 -32.85 10.01
CA LYS A 393 21.96 -34.32 9.76
C LYS A 393 23.27 -34.71 9.15
N VAL A 394 23.79 -33.94 8.19
CA VAL A 394 25.09 -34.20 7.55
C VAL A 394 26.22 -34.08 8.58
N ALA A 395 26.16 -33.06 9.45
CA ALA A 395 27.16 -32.88 10.50
C ALA A 395 27.18 -34.05 11.51
N VAL A 396 26.01 -34.62 11.85
CA VAL A 396 25.94 -35.82 12.73
C VAL A 396 26.58 -37.03 12.05
N VAL A 397 26.32 -37.27 10.74
CA VAL A 397 26.90 -38.39 10.01
C VAL A 397 28.44 -38.32 9.97
N TYR A 398 29.01 -37.14 9.72
CA TYR A 398 30.47 -36.98 9.75
C TYR A 398 31.04 -37.13 11.15
N ALA A 399 30.36 -36.74 12.22
CA ALA A 399 30.82 -36.95 13.58
C ALA A 399 30.82 -38.45 13.95
N ASP A 400 29.78 -39.20 13.52
CA ASP A 400 29.71 -40.65 13.73
C ASP A 400 30.79 -41.41 12.92
N GLU A 401 31.18 -40.93 11.71
CA GLU A 401 32.24 -41.49 10.90
C GLU A 401 33.63 -41.22 11.53
N GLU A 402 33.88 -40.03 12.08
CA GLU A 402 35.12 -39.69 12.77
C GLU A 402 35.30 -40.54 14.07
N GLU A 403 34.23 -40.79 14.86
CA GLU A 403 34.29 -41.65 16.04
C GLU A 403 34.57 -43.09 15.67
N THR A 404 34.04 -43.64 14.55
CA THR A 404 34.32 -45.01 14.09
C THR A 404 35.74 -45.18 13.56
N ASP A 405 36.31 -44.17 12.87
CA ASP A 405 37.68 -44.19 12.37
C ASP A 405 38.71 -44.08 13.52
N GLU A 406 38.39 -43.35 14.61
CA GLU A 406 39.26 -43.32 15.82
C GLU A 406 39.24 -44.65 16.59
N GLU A 407 38.10 -45.35 16.67
CA GLU A 407 38.04 -46.69 17.33
C GLU A 407 38.78 -47.79 16.53
N GLU A 408 38.83 -47.73 15.16
CA GLU A 408 39.61 -48.68 14.34
C GLU A 408 41.12 -48.45 14.38
N VAL A 409 41.60 -47.28 14.81
CA VAL A 409 43.06 -46.99 14.91
C VAL A 409 43.63 -47.39 16.26
N ASP A 410 42.77 -47.54 17.30
CA ASP A 410 43.23 -47.98 18.67
C ASP A 410 43.16 -49.49 18.90
N GLU A 411 42.69 -50.34 17.97
CA GLU A 411 42.84 -51.82 17.96
C GLU A 411 44.02 -52.23 17.12
#